data_6425acfa5566bc372067ed17a7d79168
#
_entry.id   6425acfa5566bc372067ed17a7d79168
#
_cell.length_a   1.000
_cell.length_b   1.000
_cell.length_c   1.000
_cell.angle_alpha   90.00
_cell.angle_beta   90.00
_cell.angle_gamma   90.00
#
_symmetry.space_group_name_H-M   'P 1'
#
loop_
_entity.id
_entity.type
_entity.pdbx_description
1 polymer ?
#
loop_
_entity_poly.entity_id
_entity_poly.type
_entity_poly.pdbx_seq_one_letter_code
_entity_poly.pdbx_strand_id
1 'polypeptide(L)'
;MMNKNYIKYCSILVMVCTTLAFAQTELNFTNAGATGQNGPTQTQINTAYDGTTLDDDVTINTQGIQEWTVPATGTYTFEVYGAQGGRSYLYGTSSWHDGGKGAKAVADFSLTQGDVLKIMVGQQGVEYARADRGAGGGGGSFVVLSSGTTLLMAAGGGGGAGD
;
A
#
# COMPACT_ATOMS: atom_id res chain seq x y z
N MET A 1 -20.62 -78.59 11.31
CA MET A 1 -19.63 -77.61 11.68
C MET A 1 -19.80 -76.39 10.78
N MET A 2 -20.44 -75.32 11.28
CA MET A 2 -20.69 -74.09 10.52
C MET A 2 -19.54 -73.15 10.79
N ASN A 3 -18.85 -72.80 9.70
CA ASN A 3 -17.75 -71.83 9.74
C ASN A 3 -18.33 -70.41 9.63
N LYS A 4 -18.24 -69.63 10.74
CA LYS A 4 -18.69 -68.21 10.76
C LYS A 4 -17.55 -67.32 10.31
N ASN A 5 -17.59 -66.80 9.12
CA ASN A 5 -16.68 -65.73 8.63
C ASN A 5 -17.12 -64.39 9.25
N TYR A 6 -16.35 -63.85 10.17
CA TYR A 6 -16.48 -62.50 10.68
C TYR A 6 -15.75 -61.55 9.73
N ILE A 7 -16.51 -60.76 8.98
CA ILE A 7 -15.97 -59.61 8.24
C ILE A 7 -15.83 -58.45 9.22
N LYS A 8 -14.60 -58.10 9.55
CA LYS A 8 -14.28 -56.91 10.34
C LYS A 8 -14.29 -55.71 9.38
N TYR A 9 -15.30 -54.86 9.47
CA TYR A 9 -15.31 -53.56 8.83
C TYR A 9 -14.36 -52.63 9.62
N CYS A 10 -13.19 -52.35 9.05
CA CYS A 10 -12.33 -51.29 9.52
C CYS A 10 -12.82 -49.99 8.93
N SER A 11 -13.59 -49.22 9.70
CA SER A 11 -14.07 -47.90 9.29
C SER A 11 -12.90 -46.90 9.47
N ILE A 12 -12.19 -46.56 8.39
CA ILE A 12 -11.20 -45.48 8.40
C ILE A 12 -11.99 -44.19 8.26
N LEU A 13 -12.18 -43.48 9.36
CA LEU A 13 -12.63 -42.09 9.35
C LEU A 13 -11.47 -41.21 8.88
N VAL A 14 -11.45 -40.90 7.57
CA VAL A 14 -10.55 -39.88 7.02
C VAL A 14 -11.13 -38.52 7.41
N MET A 15 -10.62 -37.94 8.48
CA MET A 15 -10.89 -36.54 8.84
C MET A 15 -10.12 -35.66 7.85
N VAL A 16 -10.77 -35.26 6.74
CA VAL A 16 -10.24 -34.24 5.85
C VAL A 16 -10.34 -32.89 6.58
N CYS A 17 -9.26 -32.50 7.23
CA CYS A 17 -9.10 -31.14 7.73
C CYS A 17 -8.92 -30.24 6.51
N THR A 18 -10.00 -29.70 5.97
CA THR A 18 -9.94 -28.62 4.99
C THR A 18 -9.53 -27.35 5.72
N THR A 19 -8.24 -27.07 5.75
CA THR A 19 -7.77 -25.72 6.06
C THR A 19 -8.27 -24.82 4.92
N LEU A 20 -9.29 -24.02 5.19
CA LEU A 20 -9.66 -22.90 4.32
C LEU A 20 -8.48 -21.92 4.35
N ALA A 21 -7.57 -22.06 3.39
CA ALA A 21 -6.61 -21.01 3.10
C ALA A 21 -7.42 -19.87 2.48
N PHE A 22 -7.76 -18.87 3.28
CA PHE A 22 -8.25 -17.61 2.74
C PHE A 22 -7.06 -17.01 1.98
N ALA A 23 -7.20 -16.89 0.66
CA ALA A 23 -6.25 -16.13 -0.13
C ALA A 23 -6.27 -14.69 0.44
N GLN A 24 -5.14 -14.25 0.98
CA GLN A 24 -5.01 -12.88 1.43
C GLN A 24 -5.07 -11.98 0.20
N THR A 25 -6.06 -11.10 0.14
CA THR A 25 -6.16 -10.11 -0.94
C THR A 25 -5.23 -8.96 -0.61
N GLU A 26 -4.30 -8.68 -1.51
CA GLU A 26 -3.41 -7.53 -1.42
C GLU A 26 -4.02 -6.35 -2.18
N LEU A 27 -4.07 -5.19 -1.52
CA LEU A 27 -4.51 -3.90 -2.08
C LEU A 27 -3.29 -2.96 -2.15
N ASN A 28 -2.90 -2.56 -3.36
CA ASN A 28 -1.71 -1.77 -3.56
C ASN A 28 -2.04 -0.33 -3.97
N PHE A 29 -2.11 0.57 -3.01
CA PHE A 29 -2.31 2.00 -3.22
C PHE A 29 -1.01 2.68 -3.66
N THR A 30 -1.03 3.32 -4.81
CA THR A 30 0.13 4.01 -5.40
C THR A 30 -0.16 5.49 -5.64
N ASN A 31 0.85 6.25 -6.08
CA ASN A 31 0.65 7.62 -6.54
C ASN A 31 -0.04 7.71 -7.92
N ALA A 32 -0.44 6.57 -8.52
CA ALA A 32 -1.10 6.47 -9.82
C ALA A 32 -0.41 7.28 -10.94
N GLY A 33 0.93 7.29 -10.94
CA GLY A 33 1.73 8.04 -11.91
C GLY A 33 1.70 9.56 -11.75
N ALA A 34 1.03 10.08 -10.71
CA ALA A 34 1.07 11.51 -10.43
C ALA A 34 2.46 11.96 -10.00
N THR A 35 2.84 13.16 -10.40
CA THR A 35 4.10 13.80 -10.03
C THR A 35 3.85 15.19 -9.44
N GLY A 36 4.77 15.66 -8.61
CA GLY A 36 4.66 16.98 -7.97
C GLY A 36 3.82 16.96 -6.70
N GLN A 37 3.31 18.12 -6.30
CA GLN A 37 2.78 18.31 -4.95
C GLN A 37 1.30 17.92 -4.77
N ASN A 38 0.52 17.82 -5.86
CA ASN A 38 -0.95 17.73 -5.75
C ASN A 38 -1.48 16.29 -5.67
N GLY A 39 -0.67 15.29 -6.01
CA GLY A 39 -1.11 13.89 -6.06
C GLY A 39 -2.10 13.57 -7.19
N PRO A 40 -2.66 12.35 -7.25
CA PRO A 40 -3.46 11.88 -8.34
C PRO A 40 -4.86 12.53 -8.44
N THR A 41 -5.34 12.62 -9.67
CA THR A 41 -6.74 12.90 -10.00
C THR A 41 -7.54 11.59 -10.10
N GLN A 42 -8.89 11.67 -10.14
CA GLN A 42 -9.73 10.49 -10.36
C GLN A 42 -9.41 9.76 -11.67
N THR A 43 -9.16 10.51 -12.76
CA THR A 43 -8.81 9.90 -14.05
C THR A 43 -7.51 9.09 -13.97
N GLN A 44 -6.50 9.59 -13.24
CA GLN A 44 -5.26 8.86 -13.05
C GLN A 44 -5.46 7.59 -12.22
N ILE A 45 -6.29 7.65 -11.17
CA ILE A 45 -6.66 6.48 -10.36
C ILE A 45 -7.37 5.44 -11.22
N ASN A 46 -8.42 5.82 -11.97
CA ASN A 46 -9.15 4.89 -12.83
C ASN A 46 -8.23 4.20 -13.85
N THR A 47 -7.26 4.94 -14.41
CA THR A 47 -6.30 4.35 -15.35
C THR A 47 -5.30 3.42 -14.67
N ALA A 48 -4.81 3.80 -13.49
CA ALA A 48 -3.76 3.04 -12.79
C ALA A 48 -4.30 1.77 -12.12
N TYR A 49 -5.58 1.75 -11.74
CA TYR A 49 -6.20 0.62 -11.05
C TYR A 49 -7.09 -0.23 -11.94
N ASP A 50 -7.26 0.13 -13.23
CA ASP A 50 -7.99 -0.68 -14.21
C ASP A 50 -7.48 -2.13 -14.22
N GLY A 51 -8.38 -3.09 -14.02
CA GLY A 51 -8.10 -4.53 -13.94
C GLY A 51 -7.33 -4.98 -12.70
N THR A 52 -7.15 -4.13 -11.68
CA THR A 52 -6.56 -4.50 -10.38
C THR A 52 -7.63 -4.82 -9.33
N THR A 53 -7.20 -5.18 -8.10
CA THR A 53 -8.09 -5.37 -6.94
C THR A 53 -8.70 -4.06 -6.40
N LEU A 54 -8.29 -2.90 -6.92
CA LEU A 54 -8.79 -1.57 -6.57
C LEU A 54 -9.63 -0.92 -7.68
N ASP A 55 -9.91 -1.67 -8.76
CA ASP A 55 -10.71 -1.20 -9.89
C ASP A 55 -12.10 -0.76 -9.42
N ASP A 56 -12.49 0.48 -9.77
CA ASP A 56 -13.73 1.15 -9.35
C ASP A 56 -13.94 1.32 -7.83
N ASP A 57 -13.01 0.86 -6.97
CA ASP A 57 -13.15 0.89 -5.51
C ASP A 57 -12.57 2.14 -4.85
N VAL A 58 -11.89 3.02 -5.61
CA VAL A 58 -11.20 4.19 -5.07
C VAL A 58 -11.77 5.49 -5.63
N THR A 59 -12.14 6.41 -4.74
CA THR A 59 -12.70 7.73 -5.09
C THR A 59 -11.73 8.85 -4.70
N ILE A 60 -11.64 9.89 -5.54
CA ILE A 60 -10.90 11.13 -5.27
C ILE A 60 -11.89 12.29 -5.11
N ASN A 61 -12.31 12.57 -3.88
CA ASN A 61 -13.12 13.76 -3.57
C ASN A 61 -12.25 15.02 -3.38
N THR A 62 -11.01 14.83 -2.95
CA THR A 62 -9.99 15.88 -2.86
C THR A 62 -8.75 15.36 -3.58
N GLN A 63 -8.22 16.13 -4.54
CA GLN A 63 -7.06 15.69 -5.31
C GLN A 63 -5.91 15.24 -4.40
N GLY A 64 -5.35 14.07 -4.70
CA GLY A 64 -4.26 13.45 -3.95
C GLY A 64 -4.70 12.60 -2.75
N ILE A 65 -5.97 12.63 -2.37
CA ILE A 65 -6.51 11.82 -1.28
C ILE A 65 -7.39 10.71 -1.88
N GLN A 66 -6.95 9.48 -1.75
CA GLN A 66 -7.64 8.29 -2.19
C GLN A 66 -8.58 7.82 -1.08
N GLU A 67 -9.87 7.77 -1.33
CA GLU A 67 -10.87 7.28 -0.40
C GLU A 67 -11.26 5.85 -0.78
N TRP A 68 -11.14 4.93 0.17
CA TRP A 68 -11.50 3.53 0.03
C TRP A 68 -12.39 3.08 1.17
N THR A 69 -13.46 2.35 0.85
CA THR A 69 -14.41 1.84 1.84
C THR A 69 -14.08 0.39 2.19
N VAL A 70 -13.96 0.10 3.47
CA VAL A 70 -13.67 -1.23 4.01
C VAL A 70 -14.80 -2.21 3.64
N PRO A 71 -14.54 -3.26 2.87
CA PRO A 71 -15.59 -4.16 2.36
C PRO A 71 -16.10 -5.16 3.38
N ALA A 72 -15.33 -5.47 4.43
CA ALA A 72 -15.70 -6.42 5.48
C ALA A 72 -15.04 -6.09 6.80
N THR A 73 -15.72 -6.37 7.92
CA THR A 73 -15.11 -6.25 9.25
C THR A 73 -14.00 -7.29 9.42
N GLY A 74 -12.83 -6.85 9.87
CA GLY A 74 -11.67 -7.74 10.04
C GLY A 74 -10.42 -7.01 10.50
N THR A 75 -9.33 -7.77 10.59
CA THR A 75 -7.99 -7.22 10.83
C THR A 75 -7.29 -7.01 9.49
N TYR A 76 -6.78 -5.82 9.29
CA TYR A 76 -6.06 -5.40 8.08
C TYR A 76 -4.63 -5.05 8.44
N THR A 77 -3.68 -5.68 7.77
CA THR A 77 -2.26 -5.32 7.89
C THR A 77 -1.94 -4.20 6.90
N PHE A 78 -1.46 -3.08 7.42
CA PHE A 78 -1.00 -1.97 6.60
C PHE A 78 0.53 -1.96 6.54
N GLU A 79 1.04 -1.80 5.32
CA GLU A 79 2.44 -1.55 5.07
C GLU A 79 2.56 -0.22 4.31
N VAL A 80 3.11 0.79 4.96
CA VAL A 80 3.14 2.16 4.44
C VAL A 80 4.58 2.60 4.23
N TYR A 81 4.85 3.17 3.05
CA TYR A 81 6.16 3.69 2.68
C TYR A 81 6.08 5.18 2.40
N GLY A 82 7.00 5.96 2.95
CA GLY A 82 7.26 7.31 2.48
C GLY A 82 8.01 7.30 1.15
N ALA A 83 7.84 8.34 0.35
CA ALA A 83 8.50 8.44 -0.94
C ALA A 83 9.99 8.76 -0.80
N GLN A 84 10.77 8.34 -1.78
CA GLN A 84 12.20 8.66 -1.88
C GLN A 84 12.38 10.15 -2.21
N GLY A 85 13.44 10.77 -1.68
CA GLY A 85 13.90 12.09 -2.09
C GLY A 85 14.38 12.11 -3.54
N GLY A 86 14.38 13.29 -4.14
CA GLY A 86 14.91 13.50 -5.47
C GLY A 86 16.43 13.29 -5.50
N ARG A 87 16.94 12.90 -6.65
CA ARG A 87 18.38 12.82 -6.91
C ARG A 87 18.93 14.15 -7.44
N SER A 88 20.17 14.45 -7.13
CA SER A 88 20.92 15.58 -7.68
C SER A 88 22.05 15.13 -8.57
N TYR A 89 22.41 15.97 -9.53
CA TYR A 89 23.53 15.73 -10.44
C TYR A 89 24.76 16.50 -9.95
N LEU A 90 25.81 15.79 -9.58
CA LEU A 90 27.05 16.41 -9.12
C LEU A 90 27.91 16.82 -10.33
N TYR A 91 27.99 18.13 -10.55
CA TYR A 91 28.82 18.72 -11.61
C TYR A 91 30.30 18.45 -11.34
N GLY A 92 31.03 17.96 -12.28
CA GLY A 92 32.43 17.59 -12.13
C GLY A 92 32.71 16.12 -11.95
N THR A 93 31.77 15.31 -11.51
CA THR A 93 31.88 13.85 -11.48
C THR A 93 31.04 13.16 -12.54
N SER A 94 30.14 13.87 -13.23
CA SER A 94 29.17 13.34 -14.18
C SER A 94 28.31 12.20 -13.61
N SER A 95 28.03 12.24 -12.30
CA SER A 95 27.26 11.22 -11.59
C SER A 95 26.03 11.77 -10.90
N TRP A 96 25.01 10.92 -10.75
CA TRP A 96 23.81 11.20 -9.98
C TRP A 96 23.98 10.67 -8.57
N HIS A 97 23.55 11.46 -7.59
CA HIS A 97 23.43 11.05 -6.20
C HIS A 97 21.95 10.87 -5.87
N ASP A 98 21.60 9.71 -5.37
CA ASP A 98 20.22 9.39 -5.01
C ASP A 98 19.81 10.07 -3.71
N GLY A 99 18.56 10.55 -3.66
CA GLY A 99 17.96 11.00 -2.42
C GLY A 99 17.73 9.86 -1.44
N GLY A 100 17.57 10.20 -0.17
CA GLY A 100 17.28 9.25 0.91
C GLY A 100 15.97 8.47 0.64
N LYS A 101 15.92 7.21 1.07
CA LYS A 101 14.69 6.43 1.05
C LYS A 101 13.72 6.93 2.12
N GLY A 102 12.43 6.85 1.84
CA GLY A 102 11.40 7.09 2.84
C GLY A 102 11.38 6.00 3.93
N ALA A 103 10.72 6.30 5.03
CA ALA A 103 10.49 5.36 6.11
C ALA A 103 9.50 4.27 5.68
N LYS A 104 9.58 3.11 6.33
CA LYS A 104 8.59 2.04 6.26
C LYS A 104 7.93 1.88 7.63
N ALA A 105 6.60 1.74 7.65
CA ALA A 105 5.84 1.38 8.84
C ALA A 105 4.91 0.21 8.54
N VAL A 106 4.75 -0.71 9.49
CA VAL A 106 3.84 -1.87 9.38
C VAL A 106 3.06 -1.99 10.66
N ALA A 107 1.74 -2.16 10.57
CA ALA A 107 0.88 -2.40 11.72
C ALA A 107 -0.45 -3.04 11.31
N ASP A 108 -1.11 -3.70 12.27
CA ASP A 108 -2.43 -4.28 12.12
C ASP A 108 -3.50 -3.39 12.75
N PHE A 109 -4.64 -3.25 12.05
CA PHE A 109 -5.79 -2.50 12.54
C PHE A 109 -7.07 -3.31 12.40
N SER A 110 -7.91 -3.31 13.43
CA SER A 110 -9.27 -3.83 13.35
C SER A 110 -10.16 -2.76 12.74
N LEU A 111 -10.73 -3.04 11.57
CA LEU A 111 -11.63 -2.14 10.86
C LEU A 111 -13.00 -2.77 10.74
N THR A 112 -14.02 -1.94 10.65
CA THR A 112 -15.42 -2.34 10.49
C THR A 112 -15.86 -2.13 9.05
N GLN A 113 -16.68 -3.03 8.53
CA GLN A 113 -17.30 -2.85 7.21
C GLN A 113 -17.98 -1.49 7.11
N GLY A 114 -17.69 -0.76 6.03
CA GLY A 114 -18.20 0.60 5.80
C GLY A 114 -17.30 1.72 6.35
N ASP A 115 -16.25 1.41 7.11
CA ASP A 115 -15.24 2.41 7.44
C ASP A 115 -14.64 3.00 6.17
N VAL A 116 -14.46 4.32 6.13
CA VAL A 116 -13.82 4.99 4.99
C VAL A 116 -12.40 5.39 5.38
N LEU A 117 -11.43 4.89 4.65
CA LEU A 117 -10.02 5.28 4.81
C LEU A 117 -9.67 6.36 3.79
N LYS A 118 -8.99 7.40 4.26
CA LYS A 118 -8.34 8.42 3.44
C LYS A 118 -6.85 8.11 3.37
N ILE A 119 -6.38 7.82 2.17
CA ILE A 119 -5.01 7.37 1.91
C ILE A 119 -4.33 8.41 1.05
N MET A 120 -3.22 8.95 1.55
CA MET A 120 -2.34 9.84 0.82
C MET A 120 -1.00 9.13 0.58
N VAL A 121 -0.62 8.96 -0.68
CA VAL A 121 0.64 8.34 -1.08
C VAL A 121 1.65 9.43 -1.43
N GLY A 122 2.79 9.41 -0.74
CA GLY A 122 3.87 10.37 -0.94
C GLY A 122 4.39 10.39 -2.38
N GLN A 123 4.73 11.57 -2.87
CA GLN A 123 5.35 11.78 -4.17
C GLN A 123 6.86 11.79 -4.03
N GLN A 124 7.58 11.23 -5.02
CA GLN A 124 9.03 11.31 -5.08
C GLN A 124 9.48 12.78 -5.14
N GLY A 125 10.57 13.09 -4.46
CA GLY A 125 11.17 14.41 -4.50
C GLY A 125 11.61 14.79 -5.92
N VAL A 126 11.49 16.08 -6.25
CA VAL A 126 11.89 16.59 -7.57
C VAL A 126 13.39 16.42 -7.75
N GLU A 127 13.79 15.83 -8.88
CA GLU A 127 15.20 15.72 -9.29
C GLU A 127 15.77 17.09 -9.69
N TYR A 128 17.04 17.29 -9.41
CA TYR A 128 17.72 18.52 -9.81
C TYR A 128 19.02 18.22 -10.59
N ALA A 129 19.07 18.72 -11.83
CA ALA A 129 20.16 18.43 -12.76
C ALA A 129 21.29 19.47 -12.75
N ARG A 130 21.36 20.37 -11.75
CA ARG A 130 22.39 21.40 -11.64
C ARG A 130 23.11 21.30 -10.31
N ALA A 131 24.39 21.59 -10.35
CA ALA A 131 25.35 21.47 -9.24
C ALA A 131 25.21 22.49 -8.11
N ASP A 132 24.34 23.47 -8.23
CA ASP A 132 24.27 24.60 -7.31
C ASP A 132 23.05 24.51 -6.37
N ARG A 133 22.29 23.44 -6.43
CA ARG A 133 21.07 23.26 -5.62
C ARG A 133 20.81 21.80 -5.28
N GLY A 134 20.36 21.57 -4.06
CA GLY A 134 19.88 20.26 -3.63
C GLY A 134 18.55 19.86 -4.29
N ALA A 135 18.30 18.57 -4.37
CA ALA A 135 17.04 17.99 -4.84
C ALA A 135 15.94 18.09 -3.77
N GLY A 136 14.69 17.95 -4.17
CA GLY A 136 13.55 17.98 -3.25
C GLY A 136 13.46 16.74 -2.35
N GLY A 137 12.96 16.90 -1.13
CA GLY A 137 12.60 15.77 -0.27
C GLY A 137 11.40 14.99 -0.82
N GLY A 138 11.31 13.71 -0.51
CA GLY A 138 10.14 12.88 -0.79
C GLY A 138 8.97 13.20 0.14
N GLY A 139 7.74 12.98 -0.32
CA GLY A 139 6.52 13.15 0.47
C GLY A 139 6.29 12.01 1.46
N GLY A 140 5.64 12.31 2.58
CA GLY A 140 5.12 11.30 3.50
C GLY A 140 3.87 10.61 2.96
N SER A 141 3.63 9.38 3.39
CA SER A 141 2.37 8.65 3.14
C SER A 141 1.57 8.52 4.44
N PHE A 142 0.25 8.61 4.33
CA PHE A 142 -0.65 8.65 5.49
C PHE A 142 -1.89 7.80 5.24
N VAL A 143 -2.38 7.16 6.32
CA VAL A 143 -3.67 6.47 6.35
C VAL A 143 -4.48 7.03 7.51
N VAL A 144 -5.67 7.57 7.21
CA VAL A 144 -6.57 8.21 8.18
C VAL A 144 -7.93 7.55 8.13
N LEU A 145 -8.50 7.21 9.28
CA LEU A 145 -9.88 6.77 9.39
C LEU A 145 -10.79 8.01 9.37
N SER A 146 -11.65 8.09 8.33
CA SER A 146 -12.46 9.29 8.06
C SER A 146 -13.50 9.59 9.13
N SER A 147 -14.09 8.55 9.76
CA SER A 147 -15.18 8.71 10.76
C SER A 147 -14.80 9.50 12.03
N GLY A 148 -13.51 9.64 12.32
CA GLY A 148 -13.02 10.37 13.50
C GLY A 148 -11.82 11.25 13.21
N THR A 149 -11.40 11.41 11.96
CA THR A 149 -10.12 12.05 11.59
C THR A 149 -8.92 11.43 12.34
N THR A 150 -8.99 10.12 12.63
CA THR A 150 -7.96 9.43 13.39
C THR A 150 -6.84 9.01 12.45
N LEU A 151 -5.64 9.51 12.69
CA LEU A 151 -4.43 9.04 11.99
C LEU A 151 -4.12 7.61 12.44
N LEU A 152 -4.21 6.65 11.51
CA LEU A 152 -3.83 5.25 11.75
C LEU A 152 -2.35 5.05 11.53
N MET A 153 -1.83 5.51 10.39
CA MET A 153 -0.41 5.34 10.04
C MET A 153 0.16 6.55 9.33
N ALA A 154 1.46 6.75 9.52
CA ALA A 154 2.27 7.70 8.78
C ALA A 154 3.67 7.14 8.53
N ALA A 155 4.19 7.38 7.32
CA ALA A 155 5.59 7.09 6.97
C ALA A 155 6.21 8.34 6.34
N GLY A 156 7.28 8.85 6.93
CA GLY A 156 7.97 10.04 6.45
C GLY A 156 8.73 9.79 5.14
N GLY A 157 8.77 10.79 4.27
CA GLY A 157 9.59 10.75 3.05
C GLY A 157 11.08 10.88 3.33
N GLY A 158 11.90 10.52 2.35
CA GLY A 158 13.36 10.66 2.39
C GLY A 158 13.82 12.08 2.07
N GLY A 159 14.99 12.47 2.57
CA GLY A 159 15.64 13.73 2.20
C GLY A 159 16.08 13.75 0.72
N GLY A 160 16.05 14.91 0.08
CA GLY A 160 16.66 15.07 -1.25
C GLY A 160 18.17 14.93 -1.19
N ALA A 161 18.81 14.58 -2.30
CA ALA A 161 20.25 14.60 -2.40
C ALA A 161 20.76 16.05 -2.36
N GLY A 162 21.81 16.27 -1.59
CA GLY A 162 22.60 17.53 -1.58
C GLY A 162 23.80 17.47 -2.52
N ASP A 163 24.58 18.53 -2.53
CA ASP A 163 25.88 18.60 -3.17
C ASP A 163 26.92 17.81 -2.38
#